data_760124d6b50aacc57030f3873dc13aef
#
_entry.id   760124d6b50aacc57030f3873dc13aef
#
_cell.length_a   1.000
_cell.length_b   1.000
_cell.length_c   1.000
_cell.angle_alpha   90.00
_cell.angle_beta   90.00
_cell.angle_gamma   90.00
#
_symmetry.space_group_name_H-M   'P 1'
#
loop_
_entity.id
_entity.type
_entity.pdbx_description
1 polymer ?
#
loop_
_entity_poly.entity_id
_entity_poly.type
_entity_poly.pdbx_seq_one_letter_code
_entity_poly.pdbx_strand_id
1 'polypeptide(L)'
;MDWATFWSAASAIATTAAAFVAVWAIFRWKKQDELKAKMAFKLAIADYKYLILQLPDQFDKEELRNKYSNERKKLTDLLSACNHAWLVTEDLLLSHDLIVSNWSNILDTHAHYLQGSRQSEELVIFCNAILSKKFIFS
;
A
#
# COMPACT_ATOMS: atom_id res chain seq x y z
N MET A 1 -53.10 1.25 -26.87
CA MET A 1 -52.11 1.83 -25.96
C MET A 1 -52.01 3.31 -26.27
N ASP A 2 -52.30 4.14 -25.30
CA ASP A 2 -52.24 5.59 -25.51
C ASP A 2 -50.80 6.06 -25.65
N TRP A 3 -50.56 7.03 -26.51
CA TRP A 3 -49.25 7.60 -26.78
C TRP A 3 -48.56 8.08 -25.48
N ALA A 4 -49.34 8.66 -24.56
CA ALA A 4 -48.88 9.09 -23.25
C ALA A 4 -48.37 7.92 -22.36
N THR A 5 -49.04 6.78 -22.39
CA THR A 5 -48.67 5.57 -21.65
C THR A 5 -47.37 4.98 -22.18
N PHE A 6 -47.18 5.00 -23.51
CA PHE A 6 -45.94 4.54 -24.14
C PHE A 6 -44.71 5.38 -23.66
N TRP A 7 -44.86 6.71 -23.70
CA TRP A 7 -43.76 7.61 -23.24
C TRP A 7 -43.50 7.50 -21.75
N SER A 8 -44.52 7.29 -20.94
CA SER A 8 -44.39 7.05 -19.51
C SER A 8 -43.62 5.75 -19.22
N ALA A 9 -43.94 4.69 -19.92
CA ALA A 9 -43.23 3.41 -19.80
C ALA A 9 -41.76 3.52 -20.27
N ALA A 10 -41.51 4.18 -21.39
CA ALA A 10 -40.17 4.43 -21.89
C ALA A 10 -39.31 5.25 -20.90
N SER A 11 -39.88 6.28 -20.29
CA SER A 11 -39.23 7.09 -19.26
C SER A 11 -38.91 6.27 -18.02
N ALA A 12 -39.81 5.42 -17.55
CA ALA A 12 -39.57 4.56 -16.38
C ALA A 12 -38.47 3.55 -16.65
N ILE A 13 -38.39 2.96 -17.83
CA ILE A 13 -37.31 2.04 -18.22
C ILE A 13 -35.98 2.78 -18.28
N ALA A 14 -35.93 3.95 -18.90
CA ALA A 14 -34.70 4.77 -18.97
C ALA A 14 -34.19 5.17 -17.60
N THR A 15 -35.08 5.57 -16.68
CA THR A 15 -34.73 5.94 -15.32
C THR A 15 -34.15 4.73 -14.54
N THR A 16 -34.78 3.57 -14.68
CA THR A 16 -34.32 2.34 -14.05
C THR A 16 -32.96 1.92 -14.59
N ALA A 17 -32.75 1.96 -15.90
CA ALA A 17 -31.47 1.66 -16.52
C ALA A 17 -30.36 2.62 -16.04
N ALA A 18 -30.67 3.92 -15.95
CA ALA A 18 -29.71 4.91 -15.42
C ALA A 18 -29.34 4.64 -13.96
N ALA A 19 -30.29 4.24 -13.11
CA ALA A 19 -30.03 3.85 -11.73
C ALA A 19 -29.09 2.64 -11.64
N PHE A 20 -29.29 1.60 -12.44
CA PHE A 20 -28.40 0.43 -12.50
C PHE A 20 -26.98 0.80 -12.94
N VAL A 21 -26.84 1.65 -13.96
CA VAL A 21 -25.52 2.12 -14.42
C VAL A 21 -24.82 2.94 -13.34
N ALA A 22 -25.54 3.80 -12.63
CA ALA A 22 -24.98 4.60 -11.53
C ALA A 22 -24.48 3.70 -10.38
N VAL A 23 -25.26 2.73 -9.94
CA VAL A 23 -24.87 1.76 -8.91
C VAL A 23 -23.65 0.97 -9.34
N TRP A 24 -23.64 0.45 -10.59
CA TRP A 24 -22.51 -0.28 -11.14
C TRP A 24 -21.23 0.59 -11.19
N ALA A 25 -21.34 1.85 -11.61
CA ALA A 25 -20.23 2.80 -11.66
C ALA A 25 -19.64 3.06 -10.24
N ILE A 26 -20.50 3.22 -9.22
CA ILE A 26 -20.08 3.42 -7.84
C ILE A 26 -19.27 2.21 -7.33
N PHE A 27 -19.75 0.98 -7.56
CA PHE A 27 -19.02 -0.23 -7.17
C PHE A 27 -17.68 -0.36 -7.88
N ARG A 28 -17.63 0.00 -9.17
CA ARG A 28 -16.39 -0.04 -9.95
C ARG A 28 -15.37 0.98 -9.42
N TRP A 29 -15.80 2.20 -9.11
CA TRP A 29 -14.93 3.24 -8.54
C TRP A 29 -14.40 2.84 -7.17
N LYS A 30 -15.25 2.29 -6.31
CA LYS A 30 -14.83 1.79 -5.00
C LYS A 30 -13.70 0.75 -5.12
N LYS A 31 -13.83 -0.23 -6.02
CA LYS A 31 -12.76 -1.21 -6.28
C LYS A 31 -11.48 -0.59 -6.80
N GLN A 32 -11.57 0.45 -7.63
CA GLN A 32 -10.39 1.17 -8.12
C GLN A 32 -9.68 1.93 -7.00
N ASP A 33 -10.40 2.57 -6.11
CA ASP A 33 -9.83 3.30 -4.98
C ASP A 33 -9.19 2.36 -3.97
N GLU A 34 -9.79 1.21 -3.70
CA GLU A 34 -9.20 0.14 -2.89
C GLU A 34 -7.87 -0.36 -3.49
N LEU A 35 -7.84 -0.59 -4.80
CA LEU A 35 -6.63 -1.00 -5.50
C LEU A 35 -5.55 0.09 -5.45
N LYS A 36 -5.92 1.35 -5.66
CA LYS A 36 -4.98 2.48 -5.56
C LYS A 36 -4.34 2.57 -4.18
N ALA A 37 -5.12 2.43 -3.09
CA ALA A 37 -4.60 2.44 -1.73
C ALA A 37 -3.60 1.30 -1.49
N LYS A 38 -3.93 0.08 -1.91
CA LYS A 38 -3.04 -1.09 -1.83
C LYS A 38 -1.75 -0.90 -2.63
N MET A 39 -1.87 -0.35 -3.84
CA MET A 39 -0.70 -0.08 -4.70
C MET A 39 0.16 1.05 -4.16
N ALA A 40 -0.44 2.08 -3.55
CA ALA A 40 0.30 3.16 -2.90
C ALA A 40 1.16 2.64 -1.72
N PHE A 41 0.61 1.74 -0.90
CA PHE A 41 1.37 1.07 0.16
C PHE A 41 2.54 0.27 -0.42
N LYS A 42 2.29 -0.51 -1.46
CA LYS A 42 3.30 -1.32 -2.13
C LYS A 42 4.42 -0.48 -2.72
N LEU A 43 4.08 0.66 -3.33
CA LEU A 43 5.04 1.62 -3.87
C LEU A 43 5.91 2.23 -2.76
N ALA A 44 5.29 2.62 -1.64
CA ALA A 44 6.03 3.14 -0.48
C ALA A 44 7.02 2.11 0.07
N ILE A 45 6.66 0.84 0.15
CA ILE A 45 7.56 -0.27 0.53
C ILE A 45 8.71 -0.42 -0.49
N ALA A 46 8.44 -0.27 -1.78
CA ALA A 46 9.47 -0.31 -2.81
C ALA A 46 10.49 0.83 -2.67
N ASP A 47 10.03 2.05 -2.41
CA ASP A 47 10.90 3.22 -2.16
C ASP A 47 11.76 3.03 -0.91
N TYR A 48 11.19 2.52 0.15
CA TYR A 48 11.89 2.18 1.39
C TYR A 48 12.98 1.13 1.14
N LYS A 49 12.64 0.04 0.47
CA LYS A 49 13.59 -1.01 0.07
C LYS A 49 14.72 -0.46 -0.80
N TYR A 50 14.41 0.39 -1.77
CA TYR A 50 15.40 0.97 -2.68
C TYR A 50 16.49 1.74 -1.93
N LEU A 51 16.12 2.51 -0.92
CA LEU A 51 17.09 3.21 -0.09
C LEU A 51 17.92 2.24 0.77
N ILE A 52 17.31 1.20 1.33
CA ILE A 52 18.04 0.18 2.11
C ILE A 52 19.14 -0.47 1.29
N LEU A 53 18.89 -0.77 0.02
CA LEU A 53 19.88 -1.38 -0.88
C LEU A 53 21.09 -0.47 -1.16
N GLN A 54 20.99 0.83 -0.90
CA GLN A 54 22.08 1.80 -1.04
C GLN A 54 22.85 2.02 0.27
N LEU A 55 22.36 1.50 1.37
CA LEU A 55 22.93 1.66 2.69
C LEU A 55 23.83 0.46 3.07
N PRO A 56 24.75 0.63 4.05
CA PRO A 56 25.54 -0.47 4.56
C PRO A 56 24.69 -1.62 5.09
N ASP A 57 25.20 -2.84 5.01
CA ASP A 57 24.51 -4.02 5.51
C ASP A 57 24.20 -3.94 7.00
N GLN A 58 25.06 -3.27 7.76
CA GLN A 58 24.88 -3.09 9.19
C GLN A 58 25.54 -1.78 9.66
N PHE A 59 24.88 -1.11 10.59
CA PHE A 59 25.40 0.10 11.23
C PHE A 59 26.10 -0.21 12.57
N ASP A 60 26.95 -1.23 12.60
CA ASP A 60 27.68 -1.68 13.80
C ASP A 60 28.68 -0.63 14.33
N LYS A 61 29.27 0.17 13.44
CA LYS A 61 30.26 1.20 13.77
C LYS A 61 29.64 2.59 13.86
N GLU A 62 30.08 3.34 14.88
CA GLU A 62 29.63 4.73 15.07
C GLU A 62 29.99 5.63 13.89
N GLU A 63 31.15 5.41 13.27
CA GLU A 63 31.57 6.16 12.08
C GLU A 63 30.58 6.01 10.93
N LEU A 64 30.07 4.79 10.68
CA LEU A 64 29.05 4.54 9.65
C LEU A 64 27.74 5.24 10.01
N ARG A 65 27.31 5.18 11.27
CA ARG A 65 26.09 5.87 11.71
C ARG A 65 26.17 7.37 11.50
N ASN A 66 27.34 7.98 11.77
CA ASN A 66 27.56 9.40 11.57
C ASN A 66 27.64 9.76 10.07
N LYS A 67 28.39 8.96 9.30
CA LYS A 67 28.55 9.16 7.85
C LYS A 67 27.19 9.15 7.11
N TYR A 68 26.31 8.25 7.48
CA TYR A 68 24.99 8.05 6.85
C TYR A 68 23.85 8.66 7.68
N SER A 69 24.10 9.68 8.48
CA SER A 69 23.06 10.28 9.33
C SER A 69 21.87 10.84 8.57
N ASN A 70 22.13 11.46 7.42
CA ASN A 70 21.07 12.02 6.55
C ASN A 70 20.24 10.90 5.90
N GLU A 71 20.89 9.87 5.41
CA GLU A 71 20.24 8.71 4.77
C GLU A 71 19.44 7.91 5.79
N ARG A 72 19.94 7.77 7.01
CA ARG A 72 19.21 7.14 8.12
C ARG A 72 17.94 7.92 8.47
N LYS A 73 18.01 9.24 8.50
CA LYS A 73 16.84 10.10 8.67
C LYS A 73 15.85 9.94 7.51
N LYS A 74 16.35 9.97 6.27
CA LYS A 74 15.53 9.75 5.08
C LYS A 74 14.87 8.38 5.09
N LEU A 75 15.54 7.34 5.57
CA LEU A 75 14.96 6.00 5.71
C LEU A 75 13.80 6.00 6.71
N THR A 76 13.92 6.72 7.82
CA THR A 76 12.85 6.89 8.79
C THR A 76 11.66 7.66 8.20
N ASP A 77 11.94 8.70 7.40
CA ASP A 77 10.88 9.45 6.71
C ASP A 77 10.13 8.56 5.70
N LEU A 78 10.85 7.69 4.98
CA LEU A 78 10.23 6.70 4.07
C LEU A 78 9.42 5.64 4.83
N LEU A 79 9.88 5.21 6.01
CA LEU A 79 9.07 4.33 6.87
C LEU A 79 7.78 5.01 7.32
N SER A 80 7.85 6.30 7.67
CA SER A 80 6.67 7.09 8.01
C SER A 80 5.70 7.19 6.84
N ALA A 81 6.21 7.35 5.61
CA ALA A 81 5.40 7.33 4.40
C ALA A 81 4.73 5.95 4.18
N CYS A 82 5.45 4.86 4.44
CA CYS A 82 4.88 3.51 4.41
C CYS A 82 3.76 3.35 5.44
N ASN A 83 3.96 3.83 6.66
CA ASN A 83 2.95 3.78 7.71
C ASN A 83 1.71 4.61 7.36
N HIS A 84 1.91 5.79 6.78
CA HIS A 84 0.80 6.60 6.29
C HIS A 84 0.00 5.88 5.20
N ALA A 85 0.69 5.30 4.22
CA ALA A 85 0.05 4.52 3.17
C ALA A 85 -0.68 3.28 3.73
N TRP A 86 -0.12 2.62 4.75
CA TRP A 86 -0.76 1.53 5.48
C TRP A 86 -2.09 1.97 6.11
N LEU A 87 -2.08 3.10 6.81
CA LEU A 87 -3.29 3.64 7.44
C LEU A 87 -4.38 4.00 6.41
N VAL A 88 -3.98 4.50 5.24
CA VAL A 88 -4.92 4.82 4.15
C VAL A 88 -5.59 3.58 3.57
N THR A 89 -5.02 2.39 3.75
CA THR A 89 -5.67 1.14 3.31
C THR A 89 -6.92 0.79 4.14
N GLU A 90 -7.14 1.42 5.30
CA GLU A 90 -8.33 1.23 6.15
C GLU A 90 -8.71 -0.25 6.31
N ASP A 91 -7.80 -1.03 6.85
CA ASP A 91 -8.01 -2.47 7.11
C ASP A 91 -8.17 -3.38 5.87
N LEU A 92 -8.07 -2.84 4.65
CA LEU A 92 -8.16 -3.63 3.41
C LEU A 92 -7.11 -4.75 3.32
N LEU A 93 -5.98 -4.59 4.01
CA LEU A 93 -4.88 -5.55 4.01
C LEU A 93 -4.86 -6.47 5.22
N LEU A 94 -5.73 -6.29 6.21
CA LEU A 94 -5.76 -7.10 7.43
C LEU A 94 -6.09 -8.58 7.17
N SER A 95 -6.80 -8.89 6.10
CA SER A 95 -7.07 -10.27 5.67
C SER A 95 -5.88 -10.97 5.00
N HIS A 96 -4.79 -10.24 4.77
CA HIS A 96 -3.57 -10.77 4.15
C HIS A 96 -2.49 -11.00 5.22
N ASP A 97 -2.54 -12.10 5.93
CA ASP A 97 -1.65 -12.44 7.05
C ASP A 97 -0.16 -12.28 6.71
N LEU A 98 0.24 -12.64 5.49
CA LEU A 98 1.61 -12.48 5.02
C LEU A 98 2.04 -11.01 4.99
N ILE A 99 1.16 -10.10 4.53
CA ILE A 99 1.47 -8.67 4.49
C ILE A 99 1.51 -8.09 5.90
N VAL A 100 0.53 -8.43 6.73
CA VAL A 100 0.44 -7.95 8.13
C VAL A 100 1.68 -8.37 8.91
N SER A 101 2.08 -9.64 8.83
CA SER A 101 3.23 -10.15 9.57
C SER A 101 4.55 -9.54 9.09
N ASN A 102 4.77 -9.41 7.79
CA ASN A 102 5.98 -8.80 7.25
C ASN A 102 6.04 -7.29 7.53
N TRP A 103 4.91 -6.59 7.48
CA TRP A 103 4.85 -5.19 7.86
C TRP A 103 5.20 -4.98 9.34
N SER A 104 4.66 -5.79 10.23
CA SER A 104 5.02 -5.78 11.66
C SER A 104 6.51 -6.03 11.86
N ASN A 105 7.08 -7.01 11.16
CA ASN A 105 8.51 -7.31 11.23
C ASN A 105 9.39 -6.14 10.74
N ILE A 106 8.97 -5.42 9.70
CA ILE A 106 9.66 -4.20 9.24
C ILE A 106 9.67 -3.15 10.33
N LEU A 107 8.53 -2.88 10.97
CA LEU A 107 8.43 -1.90 12.06
C LEU A 107 9.34 -2.26 13.23
N ASP A 108 9.39 -3.53 13.63
CA ASP A 108 10.23 -3.99 14.73
C ASP A 108 11.71 -3.95 14.37
N THR A 109 12.08 -4.32 13.16
CA THR A 109 13.49 -4.46 12.74
C THR A 109 14.13 -3.11 12.39
N HIS A 110 13.35 -2.13 11.94
CA HIS A 110 13.87 -0.84 11.47
C HIS A 110 14.76 -0.13 12.51
N ALA A 111 14.27 0.02 13.73
CA ALA A 111 15.03 0.67 14.81
C ALA A 111 16.31 -0.09 15.14
N HIS A 112 16.24 -1.42 15.18
CA HIS A 112 17.39 -2.30 15.42
C HIS A 112 18.44 -2.21 14.32
N TYR A 113 18.01 -2.11 13.06
CA TYR A 113 18.91 -1.88 11.93
C TYR A 113 19.64 -0.53 12.06
N LEU A 114 18.92 0.55 12.35
CA LEU A 114 19.51 1.88 12.52
C LEU A 114 20.49 1.96 13.71
N GLN A 115 20.29 1.12 14.74
CA GLN A 115 21.18 1.01 15.91
C GLN A 115 22.37 0.08 15.66
N GLY A 116 22.38 -0.67 14.56
CA GLY A 116 23.44 -1.60 14.21
C GLY A 116 23.31 -3.00 14.79
N SER A 117 22.17 -3.35 15.40
CA SER A 117 21.93 -4.69 15.98
C SER A 117 21.32 -5.71 15.00
N ARG A 118 20.86 -5.26 13.84
CA ARG A 118 20.28 -6.08 12.78
C ARG A 118 20.86 -5.72 11.42
N GLN A 119 20.74 -6.64 10.46
CA GLN A 119 21.24 -6.46 9.10
C GLN A 119 20.15 -6.00 8.15
N SER A 120 20.55 -5.28 7.09
CA SER A 120 19.66 -4.79 6.03
C SER A 120 18.95 -5.93 5.30
N GLU A 121 19.59 -7.09 5.18
CA GLU A 121 19.04 -8.25 4.50
C GLU A 121 17.69 -8.69 5.07
N GLU A 122 17.52 -8.65 6.40
CA GLU A 122 16.26 -8.99 7.06
C GLU A 122 15.13 -8.07 6.58
N LEU A 123 15.37 -6.75 6.52
CA LEU A 123 14.40 -5.78 6.02
C LEU A 123 14.08 -6.00 4.55
N VAL A 124 15.09 -6.31 3.74
CA VAL A 124 14.91 -6.61 2.31
C VAL A 124 14.04 -7.84 2.10
N ILE A 125 14.23 -8.90 2.89
CA ILE A 125 13.39 -10.12 2.85
C ILE A 125 11.93 -9.78 3.15
N PHE A 126 11.66 -9.01 4.19
CA PHE A 126 10.29 -8.61 4.54
C PHE A 126 9.65 -7.73 3.46
N CYS A 127 10.39 -6.78 2.92
CA CYS A 127 9.93 -5.94 1.81
C CYS A 127 9.60 -6.79 0.57
N ASN A 128 10.47 -7.73 0.21
CA ASN A 128 10.25 -8.63 -0.94
C ASN A 128 9.00 -9.49 -0.76
N ALA A 129 8.74 -9.98 0.45
CA ALA A 129 7.55 -10.76 0.74
C ALA A 129 6.27 -9.94 0.49
N ILE A 130 6.25 -8.66 0.90
CA ILE A 130 5.13 -7.75 0.63
C ILE A 130 5.02 -7.45 -0.87
N LEU A 131 6.13 -7.13 -1.53
CA LEU A 131 6.17 -6.76 -2.95
C LEU A 131 5.79 -7.93 -3.88
N SER A 132 6.02 -9.17 -3.46
CA SER A 132 5.66 -10.36 -4.24
C SER A 132 4.15 -10.61 -4.29
N LYS A 133 3.39 -10.07 -3.34
CA LYS A 133 1.93 -10.23 -3.31
C LYS A 133 1.29 -9.45 -4.46
N LYS A 134 0.53 -10.14 -5.31
CA LYS A 134 -0.20 -9.52 -6.42
C LYS A 134 -1.60 -9.12 -5.95
N PHE A 135 -2.00 -7.88 -6.23
CA PHE A 135 -3.34 -7.37 -5.96
C PHE A 135 -4.20 -7.31 -7.21
N ILE A 136 -3.56 -7.35 -8.39
CA ILE A 136 -4.23 -7.40 -9.68
C ILE A 136 -4.36 -8.88 -10.05
N PHE A 137 -5.54 -9.31 -10.44
CA PHE A 137 -5.84 -10.70 -10.78
C PHE A 137 -5.79 -11.72 -9.61
N SER A 138 -6.07 -11.26 -8.39
CA SER A 138 -6.23 -12.13 -7.22
C SER A 138 -7.70 -12.37 -6.89
#